data_faf71cec11e02949a9b397a08b9503ec
#
_entry.id   faf71cec11e02949a9b397a08b9503ec
#
_cell.length_a   1.000
_cell.length_b   1.000
_cell.length_c   1.000
_cell.angle_alpha   90.00
_cell.angle_beta   90.00
_cell.angle_gamma   90.00
#
_symmetry.space_group_name_H-M   'P 1'
#
loop_
_entity.id
_entity.type
_entity.pdbx_description
1 polymer ?
#
loop_
_entity_poly.entity_id
_entity_poly.type
_entity_poly.pdbx_seq_one_letter_code
_entity_poly.pdbx_strand_id
1 'polypeptide(L)'
;VNEGEPTSVRRRSETRRRLLAAAAALFESTGTISQRVEDICGRAGFTRGAFYSNFTGVDQLYLALHEEQAARVWERLRHALDAQLAEESRADTLEDAVGFLLDSLPDSREWFSLRSVLLARAAADPAFAARMTLDDGHVGRELGDRFVALAAVHHRVPVVAAAVLAKAVVAAHVGAVSQSPVDVSGALTQRLTVAAVIRGLTVEAAAPTRT
;
A
#
# COMPACT_ATOMS: atom_id res chain seq x y z
N VAL A 1 20.30 -13.00 -23.36
CA VAL A 1 20.62 -14.35 -22.84
C VAL A 1 20.68 -14.22 -21.32
N ASN A 2 19.59 -14.62 -20.64
CA ASN A 2 19.44 -14.53 -19.20
C ASN A 2 20.07 -15.81 -18.62
N GLU A 3 21.31 -15.71 -18.18
CA GLU A 3 22.03 -16.83 -17.52
C GLU A 3 21.42 -17.11 -16.17
N GLY A 4 21.09 -18.40 -15.95
CA GLY A 4 20.22 -18.89 -14.91
C GLY A 4 20.71 -18.64 -13.49
N GLU A 5 19.79 -18.09 -12.67
CA GLU A 5 19.87 -18.19 -11.21
C GLU A 5 20.11 -19.66 -10.78
N PRO A 6 20.96 -19.90 -9.78
CA PRO A 6 21.22 -21.25 -9.26
C PRO A 6 19.90 -21.92 -8.84
N THR A 7 19.74 -23.18 -9.18
CA THR A 7 18.51 -23.98 -8.92
C THR A 7 18.05 -23.94 -7.46
N SER A 8 18.96 -23.73 -6.51
CA SER A 8 18.67 -23.56 -5.08
C SER A 8 17.96 -22.25 -4.75
N VAL A 9 18.33 -21.15 -5.41
CA VAL A 9 17.71 -19.83 -5.23
C VAL A 9 16.28 -19.86 -5.76
N ARG A 10 16.05 -20.41 -6.95
CA ARG A 10 14.72 -20.60 -7.55
C ARG A 10 13.80 -21.45 -6.65
N ARG A 11 14.31 -22.55 -6.08
CA ARG A 11 13.54 -23.39 -5.16
C ARG A 11 13.15 -22.64 -3.90
N ARG A 12 14.08 -21.86 -3.33
CA ARG A 12 13.81 -21.08 -2.12
C ARG A 12 12.78 -19.97 -2.38
N SER A 13 12.89 -19.26 -3.48
CA SER A 13 11.92 -18.25 -3.91
C SER A 13 10.52 -18.85 -4.11
N GLU A 14 10.43 -19.99 -4.79
CA GLU A 14 9.16 -20.69 -4.99
C GLU A 14 8.54 -21.16 -3.67
N THR A 15 9.34 -21.73 -2.76
CA THR A 15 8.89 -22.14 -1.42
C THR A 15 8.35 -20.94 -0.63
N ARG A 16 9.10 -19.82 -0.63
CA ARG A 16 8.67 -18.57 0.04
C ARG A 16 7.35 -18.08 -0.53
N ARG A 17 7.21 -17.99 -1.85
CA ARG A 17 5.98 -17.56 -2.55
C ARG A 17 4.77 -18.41 -2.16
N ARG A 18 4.91 -19.75 -2.13
CA ARG A 18 3.82 -20.65 -1.76
C ARG A 18 3.45 -20.57 -0.29
N LEU A 19 4.40 -20.35 0.61
CA LEU A 19 4.12 -20.12 2.03
C LEU A 19 3.35 -18.80 2.23
N LEU A 20 3.73 -17.72 1.52
CA LEU A 20 3.00 -16.45 1.55
C LEU A 20 1.58 -16.59 0.99
N ALA A 21 1.39 -17.31 -0.12
CA ALA A 21 0.07 -17.57 -0.68
C ALA A 21 -0.83 -18.40 0.27
N ALA A 22 -0.26 -19.39 0.97
CA ALA A 22 -0.98 -20.16 1.96
C ALA A 22 -1.40 -19.31 3.16
N ALA A 23 -0.53 -18.40 3.63
CA ALA A 23 -0.83 -17.48 4.71
C ALA A 23 -1.93 -16.47 4.32
N ALA A 24 -1.88 -15.93 3.10
CA ALA A 24 -2.92 -15.05 2.56
C ALA A 24 -4.29 -15.75 2.59
N ALA A 25 -4.37 -16.95 2.02
CA ALA A 25 -5.62 -17.70 1.97
C ALA A 25 -6.13 -18.15 3.35
N LEU A 26 -5.25 -18.38 4.32
CA LEU A 26 -5.66 -18.63 5.72
C LEU A 26 -6.17 -17.36 6.37
N PHE A 27 -5.52 -16.23 6.14
CA PHE A 27 -5.98 -14.93 6.63
C PHE A 27 -7.37 -14.57 6.07
N GLU A 28 -7.58 -14.71 4.76
CA GLU A 28 -8.87 -14.48 4.10
C GLU A 28 -10.00 -15.29 4.73
N SER A 29 -9.71 -16.55 5.09
CA SER A 29 -10.73 -17.45 5.65
C SER A 29 -11.01 -17.24 7.14
N THR A 30 -10.06 -16.66 7.91
CA THR A 30 -10.12 -16.59 9.38
C THR A 30 -10.09 -15.19 9.95
N GLY A 31 -9.63 -14.20 9.19
CA GLY A 31 -9.45 -12.80 9.64
C GLY A 31 -8.35 -12.61 10.69
N THR A 32 -7.51 -13.62 10.96
CA THR A 32 -6.48 -13.56 12.01
C THR A 32 -5.10 -13.94 11.52
N ILE A 33 -4.06 -13.36 12.14
CA ILE A 33 -2.64 -13.72 11.94
C ILE A 33 -2.13 -14.73 12.97
N SER A 34 -2.98 -15.25 13.84
CA SER A 34 -2.62 -16.22 14.89
C SER A 34 -2.69 -17.66 14.39
N GLN A 35 -2.15 -17.91 13.19
CA GLN A 35 -2.11 -19.24 12.57
C GLN A 35 -0.97 -20.08 13.16
N ARG A 36 -1.15 -21.41 13.14
CA ARG A 36 -0.07 -22.35 13.49
C ARG A 36 0.80 -22.59 12.26
N VAL A 37 2.11 -22.79 12.51
CA VAL A 37 3.05 -23.12 11.42
C VAL A 37 2.63 -24.38 10.67
N GLU A 38 2.04 -25.34 11.38
CA GLU A 38 1.53 -26.59 10.81
C GLU A 38 0.42 -26.36 9.79
N ASP A 39 -0.50 -25.45 10.07
CA ASP A 39 -1.63 -25.13 9.17
C ASP A 39 -1.13 -24.45 7.89
N ILE A 40 -0.19 -23.51 8.03
CA ILE A 40 0.45 -22.84 6.90
C ILE A 40 1.23 -23.85 6.06
N CYS A 41 2.04 -24.70 6.68
CA CYS A 41 2.82 -25.72 5.99
C CYS A 41 1.95 -26.74 5.29
N GLY A 42 0.88 -27.22 5.95
CA GLY A 42 -0.06 -28.18 5.38
C GLY A 42 -0.74 -27.60 4.12
N ARG A 43 -1.19 -26.34 4.18
CA ARG A 43 -1.81 -25.66 3.04
C ARG A 43 -0.82 -25.39 1.90
N ALA A 44 0.43 -25.07 2.22
CA ALA A 44 1.49 -24.80 1.24
C ALA A 44 2.09 -26.08 0.62
N GLY A 45 1.87 -27.26 1.23
CA GLY A 45 2.49 -28.53 0.86
C GLY A 45 3.97 -28.62 1.20
N PHE A 46 4.37 -28.03 2.35
CA PHE A 46 5.76 -28.02 2.82
C PHE A 46 5.89 -28.53 4.26
N THR A 47 7.14 -28.86 4.64
CA THR A 47 7.48 -29.26 6.01
C THR A 47 7.75 -28.01 6.88
N ARG A 48 7.71 -28.18 8.22
CA ARG A 48 8.16 -27.17 9.18
C ARG A 48 9.62 -26.71 8.93
N GLY A 49 10.51 -27.65 8.54
CA GLY A 49 11.89 -27.31 8.20
C GLY A 49 11.98 -26.36 7.01
N ALA A 50 11.15 -26.55 5.98
CA ALA A 50 11.06 -25.62 4.84
C ALA A 50 10.50 -24.25 5.25
N PHE A 51 9.58 -24.20 6.21
CA PHE A 51 9.10 -22.93 6.79
C PHE A 51 10.24 -22.19 7.50
N TYR A 52 10.91 -22.83 8.46
CA TYR A 52 11.95 -22.19 9.25
C TYR A 52 13.23 -21.85 8.48
N SER A 53 13.45 -22.45 7.30
CA SER A 53 14.50 -22.01 6.37
C SER A 53 14.17 -20.69 5.65
N ASN A 54 12.91 -20.21 5.68
CA ASN A 54 12.44 -18.99 5.02
C ASN A 54 11.99 -17.92 6.00
N PHE A 55 11.42 -18.28 7.14
CA PHE A 55 10.83 -17.36 8.12
C PHE A 55 11.19 -17.79 9.54
N THR A 56 11.49 -16.84 10.40
CA THR A 56 11.77 -17.10 11.83
C THR A 56 10.50 -17.43 12.63
N GLY A 57 9.32 -17.08 12.09
CA GLY A 57 8.03 -17.32 12.71
C GLY A 57 6.89 -16.75 11.89
N VAL A 58 5.67 -16.97 12.38
CA VAL A 58 4.42 -16.55 11.71
C VAL A 58 4.34 -15.03 11.58
N ASP A 59 4.81 -14.29 12.58
CA ASP A 59 4.86 -12.83 12.54
C ASP A 59 5.68 -12.32 11.35
N GLN A 60 6.90 -12.89 11.14
CA GLN A 60 7.73 -12.50 10.01
C GLN A 60 7.09 -12.86 8.66
N LEU A 61 6.39 -13.98 8.59
CA LEU A 61 5.65 -14.37 7.39
C LEU A 61 4.56 -13.33 7.04
N TYR A 62 3.74 -12.91 8.02
CA TYR A 62 2.67 -11.93 7.76
C TYR A 62 3.20 -10.52 7.51
N LEU A 63 4.29 -10.12 8.14
CA LEU A 63 4.99 -8.87 7.79
C LEU A 63 5.47 -8.91 6.33
N ALA A 64 6.12 -9.99 5.92
CA ALA A 64 6.58 -10.17 4.55
C ALA A 64 5.42 -10.22 3.53
N LEU A 65 4.28 -10.82 3.89
CA LEU A 65 3.06 -10.79 3.06
C LEU A 65 2.55 -9.36 2.90
N HIS A 66 2.49 -8.59 3.99
CA HIS A 66 2.09 -7.19 3.95
C HIS A 66 3.03 -6.34 3.08
N GLU A 67 4.35 -6.52 3.23
CA GLU A 67 5.36 -5.82 2.43
C GLU A 67 5.20 -6.12 0.92
N GLU A 68 5.02 -7.39 0.56
CA GLU A 68 4.82 -7.78 -0.85
C GLU A 68 3.54 -7.19 -1.43
N GLN A 69 2.45 -7.18 -0.67
CA GLN A 69 1.19 -6.57 -1.11
C GLN A 69 1.29 -5.04 -1.18
N ALA A 70 1.93 -4.40 -0.20
CA ALA A 70 2.19 -2.97 -0.21
C ALA A 70 2.99 -2.55 -1.45
N ALA A 71 4.06 -3.27 -1.79
CA ALA A 71 4.87 -2.98 -2.97
C ALA A 71 4.04 -2.98 -4.27
N ARG A 72 3.08 -3.90 -4.41
CA ARG A 72 2.17 -3.94 -5.57
C ARG A 72 1.22 -2.74 -5.61
N VAL A 73 0.70 -2.31 -4.45
CA VAL A 73 -0.17 -1.13 -4.36
C VAL A 73 0.61 0.13 -4.73
N TRP A 74 1.84 0.27 -4.20
CA TRP A 74 2.70 1.42 -4.49
C TRP A 74 3.09 1.50 -5.96
N GLU A 75 3.40 0.37 -6.58
CA GLU A 75 3.72 0.31 -8.01
C GLU A 75 2.55 0.78 -8.88
N ARG A 76 1.33 0.35 -8.58
CA ARG A 76 0.14 0.81 -9.30
C ARG A 76 -0.15 2.28 -9.08
N LEU A 77 -0.04 2.76 -7.83
CA LEU A 77 -0.21 4.18 -7.53
C LEU A 77 0.80 5.05 -8.27
N ARG A 78 2.06 4.61 -8.32
CA ARG A 78 3.11 5.30 -9.06
C ARG A 78 2.78 5.40 -10.55
N HIS A 79 2.39 4.31 -11.19
CA HIS A 79 1.99 4.31 -12.60
C HIS A 79 0.76 5.21 -12.85
N ALA A 80 -0.22 5.18 -11.96
CA ALA A 80 -1.40 6.04 -12.10
C ALA A 80 -1.05 7.52 -11.93
N LEU A 81 -0.16 7.88 -11.00
CA LEU A 81 0.35 9.24 -10.83
C LEU A 81 1.13 9.69 -12.07
N ASP A 82 2.05 8.85 -12.59
CA ASP A 82 2.82 9.16 -13.79
C ASP A 82 1.89 9.38 -15.01
N ALA A 83 0.80 8.59 -15.14
CA ALA A 83 -0.20 8.79 -16.18
C ALA A 83 -0.92 10.14 -16.05
N GLN A 84 -1.25 10.59 -14.83
CA GLN A 84 -1.90 11.89 -14.59
C GLN A 84 -0.95 13.08 -14.81
N LEU A 85 0.36 12.86 -14.78
CA LEU A 85 1.35 13.89 -15.11
C LEU A 85 1.58 14.02 -16.62
N ALA A 86 1.25 13.00 -17.43
CA ALA A 86 1.28 13.06 -18.87
C ALA A 86 0.10 13.89 -19.42
N GLU A 87 0.35 14.80 -20.38
CA GLU A 87 -0.69 15.68 -20.94
C GLU A 87 -1.85 14.92 -21.57
N GLU A 88 -1.56 13.80 -22.25
CA GLU A 88 -2.56 13.02 -22.99
C GLU A 88 -3.58 12.30 -22.10
N SER A 89 -3.24 12.06 -20.84
CA SER A 89 -4.07 11.28 -19.90
C SER A 89 -4.50 12.08 -18.67
N ARG A 90 -4.23 13.40 -18.67
CA ARG A 90 -4.51 14.27 -17.53
C ARG A 90 -6.01 14.51 -17.38
N ALA A 91 -6.52 14.33 -16.18
CA ALA A 91 -7.86 14.70 -15.83
C ALA A 91 -8.02 16.24 -15.76
N ASP A 92 -9.20 16.74 -16.10
CA ASP A 92 -9.48 18.19 -16.12
C ASP A 92 -9.50 18.79 -14.70
N THR A 93 -9.96 18.03 -13.72
CA THR A 93 -10.06 18.48 -12.33
C THR A 93 -9.25 17.62 -11.39
N LEU A 94 -8.87 18.18 -10.23
CA LEU A 94 -8.20 17.43 -9.16
C LEU A 94 -9.06 16.25 -8.68
N GLU A 95 -10.38 16.42 -8.63
CA GLU A 95 -11.32 15.37 -8.23
C GLU A 95 -11.32 14.20 -9.20
N ASP A 96 -11.30 14.47 -10.48
CA ASP A 96 -11.25 13.44 -11.53
C ASP A 96 -9.89 12.74 -11.50
N ALA A 97 -8.80 13.48 -11.28
CA ALA A 97 -7.48 12.90 -11.08
C ALA A 97 -7.45 11.97 -9.85
N VAL A 98 -8.01 12.38 -8.71
CA VAL A 98 -8.15 11.55 -7.53
C VAL A 98 -9.01 10.33 -7.82
N GLY A 99 -10.12 10.48 -8.53
CA GLY A 99 -10.97 9.38 -8.98
C GLY A 99 -10.18 8.34 -9.77
N PHE A 100 -9.42 8.80 -10.78
CA PHE A 100 -8.58 7.94 -11.60
C PHE A 100 -7.52 7.18 -10.78
N LEU A 101 -6.85 7.87 -9.84
CA LEU A 101 -5.87 7.24 -8.96
C LEU A 101 -6.51 6.11 -8.14
N LEU A 102 -7.67 6.38 -7.53
CA LEU A 102 -8.36 5.41 -6.69
C LEU A 102 -8.90 4.22 -7.48
N ASP A 103 -9.44 4.44 -8.68
CA ASP A 103 -9.94 3.39 -9.58
C ASP A 103 -8.79 2.52 -10.14
N SER A 104 -7.57 3.07 -10.20
CA SER A 104 -6.36 2.34 -10.62
C SER A 104 -5.80 1.43 -9.54
N LEU A 105 -6.17 1.64 -8.28
CA LEU A 105 -5.73 0.77 -7.19
C LEU A 105 -6.49 -0.57 -7.22
N PRO A 106 -5.84 -1.69 -6.86
CA PRO A 106 -6.52 -2.97 -6.78
C PRO A 106 -7.61 -2.90 -5.71
N ASP A 107 -8.66 -3.70 -5.86
CA ASP A 107 -9.57 -4.00 -4.74
C ASP A 107 -8.77 -4.79 -3.70
N SER A 108 -8.18 -4.06 -2.79
CA SER A 108 -7.20 -4.54 -1.83
C SER A 108 -7.78 -4.63 -0.42
N ARG A 109 -9.08 -4.96 -0.30
CA ARG A 109 -9.74 -5.13 1.01
C ARG A 109 -8.96 -6.08 1.92
N GLU A 110 -8.45 -7.17 1.38
CA GLU A 110 -7.64 -8.14 2.11
C GLU A 110 -6.34 -7.52 2.64
N TRP A 111 -5.67 -6.70 1.83
CA TRP A 111 -4.47 -5.99 2.26
C TRP A 111 -4.77 -4.98 3.38
N PHE A 112 -5.85 -4.20 3.26
CA PHE A 112 -6.26 -3.26 4.30
C PHE A 112 -6.67 -3.98 5.58
N SER A 113 -7.37 -5.11 5.48
CA SER A 113 -7.73 -5.96 6.62
C SER A 113 -6.49 -6.51 7.30
N LEU A 114 -5.54 -7.06 6.55
CA LEU A 114 -4.27 -7.55 7.08
C LEU A 114 -3.49 -6.41 7.76
N ARG A 115 -3.37 -5.25 7.11
CA ARG A 115 -2.72 -4.07 7.67
C ARG A 115 -3.35 -3.64 9.00
N SER A 116 -4.67 -3.62 9.09
CA SER A 116 -5.39 -3.23 10.31
C SER A 116 -5.09 -4.18 11.48
N VAL A 117 -5.05 -5.49 11.23
CA VAL A 117 -4.70 -6.50 12.24
C VAL A 117 -3.23 -6.35 12.67
N LEU A 118 -2.32 -6.12 11.73
CA LEU A 118 -0.90 -5.89 12.04
C LEU A 118 -0.69 -4.60 12.85
N LEU A 119 -1.39 -3.53 12.52
CA LEU A 119 -1.33 -2.25 13.26
C LEU A 119 -1.91 -2.41 14.68
N ALA A 120 -3.02 -3.11 14.84
CA ALA A 120 -3.59 -3.40 16.16
C ALA A 120 -2.61 -4.20 17.02
N ARG A 121 -1.93 -5.19 16.45
CA ARG A 121 -0.89 -5.93 17.13
C ARG A 121 0.32 -5.06 17.48
N ALA A 122 0.78 -4.20 16.56
CA ALA A 122 1.88 -3.27 16.80
C ALA A 122 1.57 -2.27 17.93
N ALA A 123 0.33 -1.84 18.04
CA ALA A 123 -0.11 -0.97 19.14
C ALA A 123 -0.03 -1.66 20.52
N ALA A 124 -0.19 -3.00 20.56
CA ALA A 124 -0.15 -3.79 21.78
C ALA A 124 1.25 -4.38 22.11
N ASP A 125 2.16 -4.44 21.13
CA ASP A 125 3.48 -5.09 21.24
C ASP A 125 4.57 -4.18 20.62
N PRO A 126 5.34 -3.42 21.43
CA PRO A 126 6.40 -2.54 20.94
C PRO A 126 7.51 -3.30 20.20
N ALA A 127 7.80 -4.56 20.55
CA ALA A 127 8.80 -5.36 19.86
C ALA A 127 8.31 -5.78 18.47
N PHE A 128 7.00 -6.02 18.32
CA PHE A 128 6.39 -6.25 17.00
C PHE A 128 6.36 -4.94 16.19
N ALA A 129 6.01 -3.81 16.82
CA ALA A 129 6.01 -2.50 16.17
C ALA A 129 7.39 -2.14 15.58
N ALA A 130 8.47 -2.42 16.30
CA ALA A 130 9.84 -2.19 15.83
C ALA A 130 10.20 -3.04 14.58
N ARG A 131 9.54 -4.19 14.39
CA ARG A 131 9.73 -5.05 13.20
C ARG A 131 8.83 -4.65 12.03
N MET A 132 7.74 -3.95 12.32
CA MET A 132 6.85 -3.39 11.31
C MET A 132 7.44 -2.08 10.78
N THR A 133 8.65 -2.15 10.21
CA THR A 133 9.23 -1.00 9.50
C THR A 133 8.38 -0.74 8.26
N LEU A 134 7.52 0.25 8.39
CA LEU A 134 7.04 0.94 7.21
C LEU A 134 8.28 1.62 6.66
N ASP A 135 8.77 1.20 5.50
CA ASP A 135 9.85 1.92 4.79
C ASP A 135 9.30 3.28 4.33
N ASP A 136 9.06 4.14 5.32
CA ASP A 136 8.49 5.46 5.15
C ASP A 136 9.47 6.45 4.51
N GLY A 137 10.76 6.10 4.46
CA GLY A 137 11.78 7.07 4.07
C GLY A 137 11.87 7.30 2.57
N HIS A 138 11.93 6.27 1.76
CA HIS A 138 12.12 6.38 0.31
C HIS A 138 10.78 6.47 -0.43
N VAL A 139 9.89 5.54 -0.19
CA VAL A 139 8.55 5.51 -0.80
C VAL A 139 7.76 6.77 -0.45
N GLY A 140 7.82 7.23 0.80
CA GLY A 140 7.14 8.46 1.23
C GLY A 140 7.66 9.72 0.54
N ARG A 141 8.96 9.82 0.25
CA ARG A 141 9.53 10.95 -0.51
C ARG A 141 9.11 10.88 -1.98
N GLU A 142 9.29 9.73 -2.61
CA GLU A 142 8.97 9.52 -4.02
C GLU A 142 7.49 9.82 -4.31
N LEU A 143 6.57 9.32 -3.48
CA LEU A 143 5.15 9.65 -3.59
C LEU A 143 4.86 11.12 -3.30
N GLY A 144 5.55 11.69 -2.33
CA GLY A 144 5.43 13.11 -1.99
C GLY A 144 5.72 14.00 -3.18
N ASP A 145 6.83 13.77 -3.86
CA ASP A 145 7.22 14.54 -5.05
C ASP A 145 6.19 14.41 -6.19
N ARG A 146 5.61 13.21 -6.40
CA ARG A 146 4.55 13.01 -7.39
C ARG A 146 3.23 13.69 -7.00
N PHE A 147 2.84 13.67 -5.73
CA PHE A 147 1.65 14.42 -5.28
C PHE A 147 1.84 15.93 -5.37
N VAL A 148 3.05 16.43 -5.13
CA VAL A 148 3.38 17.84 -5.38
C VAL A 148 3.26 18.17 -6.86
N ALA A 149 3.80 17.33 -7.75
CA ALA A 149 3.67 17.51 -9.20
C ALA A 149 2.20 17.45 -9.64
N LEU A 150 1.41 16.49 -9.12
CA LEU A 150 -0.03 16.41 -9.39
C LEU A 150 -0.77 17.68 -8.95
N ALA A 151 -0.48 18.19 -7.76
CA ALA A 151 -1.07 19.45 -7.29
C ALA A 151 -0.71 20.61 -8.22
N ALA A 152 0.55 20.68 -8.67
CA ALA A 152 1.03 21.75 -9.57
C ALA A 152 0.33 21.76 -10.92
N VAL A 153 0.06 20.59 -11.54
CA VAL A 153 -0.69 20.54 -12.82
C VAL A 153 -2.16 20.96 -12.67
N HIS A 154 -2.68 20.94 -11.45
CA HIS A 154 -3.99 21.48 -11.10
C HIS A 154 -3.91 22.88 -10.45
N HIS A 155 -2.84 23.65 -10.74
CA HIS A 155 -2.63 25.01 -10.25
C HIS A 155 -2.67 25.15 -8.72
N ARG A 156 -2.14 24.15 -8.00
CA ARG A 156 -2.10 24.16 -6.53
C ARG A 156 -0.67 23.98 -6.01
N VAL A 157 -0.36 24.63 -4.88
CA VAL A 157 0.95 24.57 -4.21
C VAL A 157 0.76 24.01 -2.81
N PRO A 158 1.50 22.97 -2.42
CA PRO A 158 1.46 22.43 -1.07
C PRO A 158 1.92 23.46 -0.01
N VAL A 159 1.20 23.49 1.12
CA VAL A 159 1.57 24.30 2.30
C VAL A 159 2.31 23.47 3.36
N VAL A 160 2.57 22.20 3.05
CA VAL A 160 3.30 21.25 3.90
C VAL A 160 4.42 20.58 3.10
N ALA A 161 5.37 19.96 3.79
CA ALA A 161 6.41 19.17 3.12
C ALA A 161 5.80 18.01 2.32
N ALA A 162 6.41 17.67 1.18
CA ALA A 162 5.95 16.62 0.27
C ALA A 162 5.67 15.28 0.97
N ALA A 163 6.56 14.84 1.87
CA ALA A 163 6.38 13.61 2.64
C ALA A 163 5.17 13.67 3.60
N VAL A 164 4.83 14.86 4.12
CA VAL A 164 3.64 15.05 4.97
C VAL A 164 2.38 14.97 4.13
N LEU A 165 2.38 15.58 2.94
CA LEU A 165 1.27 15.48 1.98
C LEU A 165 1.01 14.01 1.61
N ALA A 166 2.04 13.26 1.23
CA ALA A 166 1.92 11.84 0.91
C ALA A 166 1.33 11.02 2.08
N LYS A 167 1.87 11.21 3.29
CA LYS A 167 1.37 10.51 4.48
C LYS A 167 -0.10 10.83 4.78
N ALA A 168 -0.50 12.09 4.63
CA ALA A 168 -1.89 12.50 4.85
C ALA A 168 -2.83 11.90 3.81
N VAL A 169 -2.46 11.89 2.52
CA VAL A 169 -3.24 11.28 1.44
C VAL A 169 -3.39 9.78 1.67
N VAL A 170 -2.30 9.07 1.98
CA VAL A 170 -2.34 7.64 2.28
C VAL A 170 -3.19 7.34 3.51
N ALA A 171 -3.07 8.13 4.58
CA ALA A 171 -3.88 7.96 5.79
C ALA A 171 -5.38 8.17 5.52
N ALA A 172 -5.73 9.18 4.72
CA ALA A 172 -7.10 9.44 4.29
C ALA A 172 -7.68 8.26 3.49
N HIS A 173 -6.92 7.75 2.52
CA HIS A 173 -7.31 6.59 1.71
C HIS A 173 -7.50 5.35 2.58
N VAL A 174 -6.50 5.00 3.40
CA VAL A 174 -6.56 3.83 4.30
C VAL A 174 -7.73 3.95 5.28
N GLY A 175 -7.95 5.12 5.86
CA GLY A 175 -9.07 5.38 6.78
C GLY A 175 -10.43 5.18 6.11
N ALA A 176 -10.61 5.70 4.90
CA ALA A 176 -11.86 5.56 4.15
C ALA A 176 -12.13 4.09 3.75
N VAL A 177 -11.11 3.38 3.24
CA VAL A 177 -11.25 1.95 2.88
C VAL A 177 -11.53 1.09 4.10
N SER A 178 -10.93 1.38 5.25
CA SER A 178 -11.18 0.63 6.50
C SER A 178 -12.64 0.70 6.96
N GLN A 179 -13.37 1.74 6.59
CA GLN A 179 -14.80 1.92 6.91
C GLN A 179 -15.73 1.37 5.82
N SER A 180 -15.23 1.11 4.62
CA SER A 180 -16.01 0.63 3.46
C SER A 180 -16.89 -0.60 3.73
N PRO A 181 -16.53 -1.59 4.58
CA PRO A 181 -17.40 -2.72 4.87
C PRO A 181 -18.73 -2.35 5.55
N VAL A 182 -18.80 -1.19 6.20
CA VAL A 182 -19.98 -0.70 6.93
C VAL A 182 -20.57 0.57 6.32
N ASP A 183 -19.92 1.14 5.29
CA ASP A 183 -20.35 2.36 4.60
C ASP A 183 -20.87 2.05 3.19
N VAL A 184 -22.16 2.24 2.99
CA VAL A 184 -22.85 2.05 1.68
C VAL A 184 -22.31 3.04 0.62
N SER A 185 -21.78 4.18 1.06
CA SER A 185 -21.22 5.23 0.19
C SER A 185 -19.69 5.17 0.07
N GLY A 186 -19.07 4.04 0.42
CA GLY A 186 -17.63 3.91 0.63
C GLY A 186 -16.75 4.49 -0.47
N ALA A 187 -17.09 4.25 -1.75
CA ALA A 187 -16.33 4.79 -2.88
C ALA A 187 -16.42 6.32 -2.99
N LEU A 188 -17.60 6.91 -2.75
CA LEU A 188 -17.79 8.35 -2.75
C LEU A 188 -17.07 8.99 -1.55
N THR A 189 -17.26 8.44 -0.36
CA THR A 189 -16.58 8.88 0.86
C THR A 189 -15.08 8.88 0.68
N GLN A 190 -14.53 7.83 0.09
CA GLN A 190 -13.10 7.71 -0.21
C GLN A 190 -12.59 8.81 -1.14
N ARG A 191 -13.27 9.04 -2.27
CA ARG A 191 -12.92 10.10 -3.23
C ARG A 191 -12.95 11.48 -2.59
N LEU A 192 -14.04 11.79 -1.89
CA LEU A 192 -14.22 13.08 -1.23
C LEU A 192 -13.18 13.30 -0.12
N THR A 193 -12.88 12.30 0.69
CA THR A 193 -11.91 12.40 1.77
C THR A 193 -10.51 12.65 1.24
N VAL A 194 -10.08 11.91 0.23
CA VAL A 194 -8.75 12.08 -0.38
C VAL A 194 -8.63 13.45 -1.05
N ALA A 195 -9.64 13.85 -1.84
CA ALA A 195 -9.65 15.17 -2.48
C ALA A 195 -9.63 16.32 -1.45
N ALA A 196 -10.42 16.20 -0.37
CA ALA A 196 -10.45 17.19 0.70
C ALA A 196 -9.10 17.33 1.41
N VAL A 197 -8.37 16.24 1.63
CA VAL A 197 -7.04 16.27 2.22
C VAL A 197 -6.04 16.97 1.30
N ILE A 198 -6.04 16.66 -0.01
CA ILE A 198 -5.15 17.33 -0.96
C ILE A 198 -5.50 18.82 -1.02
N ARG A 199 -6.78 19.19 -1.12
CA ARG A 199 -7.19 20.58 -1.12
C ARG A 199 -6.84 21.32 0.16
N GLY A 200 -7.03 20.72 1.32
CA GLY A 200 -6.73 21.31 2.62
C GLY A 200 -5.24 21.52 2.90
N LEU A 201 -4.40 20.72 2.25
CA LEU A 201 -2.93 20.80 2.38
C LEU A 201 -2.25 21.50 1.20
N THR A 202 -3.05 22.11 0.30
CA THR A 202 -2.57 22.91 -0.83
C THR A 202 -3.37 24.18 -0.96
N VAL A 203 -2.77 25.22 -1.57
CA VAL A 203 -3.44 26.49 -1.91
C VAL A 203 -3.40 26.71 -3.41
N GLU A 204 -4.28 27.53 -3.95
CA GLU A 204 -4.21 27.90 -5.36
C GLU A 204 -2.89 28.65 -5.64
N ALA A 205 -2.26 28.30 -6.74
CA ALA A 205 -1.06 29.02 -7.19
C ALA A 205 -1.44 30.45 -7.57
N ALA A 206 -0.65 31.44 -7.14
CA ALA A 206 -0.87 32.80 -7.55
C ALA A 206 -0.82 32.89 -9.08
N ALA A 207 -1.78 33.59 -9.69
CA ALA A 207 -1.74 33.85 -11.12
C ALA A 207 -0.42 34.55 -11.49
N PRO A 208 0.25 34.17 -12.60
CA PRO A 208 1.45 34.87 -13.02
C PRO A 208 1.11 36.35 -13.22
N THR A 209 1.80 37.21 -12.49
CA THR A 209 1.66 38.66 -12.66
C THR A 209 2.05 38.99 -14.11
N ARG A 210 1.09 39.39 -14.93
CA ARG A 210 1.38 39.89 -16.26
C ARG A 210 2.19 41.19 -16.09
N THR A 211 3.46 41.10 -16.38
CA THR A 211 4.35 42.29 -16.56
C THR A 211 4.21 42.80 -17.97
#